data_c5d73d774aa2af311ab90dbbd2616c22
#
_entry.id   c5d73d774aa2af311ab90dbbd2616c22
#
_cell.length_a   1.000
_cell.length_b   1.000
_cell.length_c   1.000
_cell.angle_alpha   90.00
_cell.angle_beta   90.00
_cell.angle_gamma   90.00
#
_symmetry.space_group_name_H-M   'P 1'
#
loop_
_entity.id
_entity.type
_entity.pdbx_description
1 polymer ?
#
loop_
_entity_poly.entity_id
_entity_poly.type
_entity_poly.pdbx_seq_one_letter_code
_entity_poly.pdbx_strand_id
1 'polypeptide(L)'
;NTTKDELKTRARKVGNIRLGDIILPFIQYSNPKLKEVLLDVKNATCNASKSDKKQENYEKKFVLSNICYSIGEGGIHTINDPRVYKPTAEQFIGHSDVTSMYPSLAIINHWLPVHLGEDFWNVYSALYKERLAAKRNGELLKSKAFKQALNALTGKMQQESSWAYDPLNVYKIRINGQLILLMLVDRLLELNCKIVQVNTDGVVYIANKSTRFAIADAIKEVEQLTQLTFE
;
A
#
# COMPACT_ATOMS: atom_id res chain seq x y z
N ASN A 1 -23.77 -5.84 -24.41
CA ASN A 1 -24.14 -6.13 -23.00
C ASN A 1 -23.45 -7.43 -22.57
N THR A 2 -22.30 -7.32 -21.93
CA THR A 2 -21.58 -8.47 -21.35
C THR A 2 -22.16 -8.76 -19.96
N THR A 3 -22.50 -10.01 -19.69
CA THR A 3 -23.03 -10.43 -18.38
C THR A 3 -21.89 -10.55 -17.34
N LYS A 4 -22.25 -10.55 -16.05
CA LYS A 4 -21.26 -10.77 -14.97
C LYS A 4 -20.60 -12.15 -15.07
N ASP A 5 -21.31 -13.16 -15.55
CA ASP A 5 -20.77 -14.52 -15.69
C ASP A 5 -19.79 -14.61 -16.87
N GLU A 6 -20.05 -13.94 -17.98
CA GLU A 6 -19.08 -13.80 -19.07
C GLU A 6 -17.81 -13.07 -18.63
N LEU A 7 -17.92 -12.02 -17.79
CA LEU A 7 -16.76 -11.32 -17.23
C LEU A 7 -15.92 -12.24 -16.33
N LYS A 8 -16.55 -13.10 -15.52
CA LYS A 8 -15.81 -14.08 -14.69
C LYS A 8 -15.02 -15.08 -15.55
N THR A 9 -15.56 -15.50 -16.70
CA THR A 9 -14.84 -16.44 -17.58
C THR A 9 -13.62 -15.81 -18.25
N ARG A 10 -13.60 -14.48 -18.40
CA ARG A 10 -12.49 -13.70 -18.97
C ARG A 10 -11.44 -13.32 -17.92
N ALA A 11 -11.74 -13.50 -16.64
CA ALA A 11 -10.84 -13.15 -15.55
C ALA A 11 -9.52 -13.93 -15.64
N ARG A 12 -8.41 -13.22 -15.38
CA ARG A 12 -7.08 -13.81 -15.36
C ARG A 12 -6.94 -14.80 -14.19
N LYS A 13 -6.64 -16.05 -14.50
CA LYS A 13 -6.28 -17.06 -13.51
C LYS A 13 -4.77 -17.08 -13.34
N VAL A 14 -4.30 -16.92 -12.13
CA VAL A 14 -2.88 -16.93 -11.79
C VAL A 14 -2.67 -17.93 -10.65
N GLY A 15 -1.72 -18.84 -10.83
CA GLY A 15 -1.29 -19.74 -9.77
C GLY A 15 -0.22 -19.11 -8.89
N ASN A 16 1.04 -19.50 -9.09
CA ASN A 16 2.16 -18.94 -8.34
C ASN A 16 2.60 -17.58 -8.89
N ILE A 17 2.84 -16.66 -7.99
CA ILE A 17 3.38 -15.32 -8.26
C ILE A 17 4.73 -15.22 -7.56
N ARG A 18 5.81 -15.06 -8.30
CA ARG A 18 7.10 -14.67 -7.75
C ARG A 18 7.05 -13.19 -7.43
N LEU A 19 7.23 -12.82 -6.16
CA LEU A 19 7.05 -11.42 -5.74
C LEU A 19 8.08 -10.48 -6.40
N GLY A 20 9.30 -10.96 -6.67
CA GLY A 20 10.31 -10.18 -7.38
C GLY A 20 9.87 -9.66 -8.75
N ASP A 21 8.97 -10.37 -9.44
CA ASP A 21 8.51 -10.01 -10.78
C ASP A 21 7.45 -8.89 -10.78
N ILE A 22 6.93 -8.55 -9.61
CA ILE A 22 5.85 -7.57 -9.45
C ILE A 22 6.26 -6.31 -8.68
N ILE A 23 7.49 -6.27 -8.16
CA ILE A 23 8.01 -5.12 -7.39
C ILE A 23 8.40 -4.01 -8.37
N LEU A 24 8.00 -2.77 -8.05
CA LEU A 24 8.34 -1.59 -8.83
C LEU A 24 9.86 -1.34 -8.81
N PRO A 25 10.48 -1.01 -9.95
CA PRO A 25 11.93 -0.99 -10.09
C PRO A 25 12.62 0.10 -9.26
N PHE A 26 11.91 1.17 -8.91
CA PHE A 26 12.45 2.27 -8.11
C PHE A 26 12.50 1.95 -6.60
N ILE A 27 11.92 0.84 -6.15
CA ILE A 27 11.94 0.47 -4.73
C ILE A 27 13.34 0.01 -4.34
N GLN A 28 13.96 0.82 -3.51
CA GLN A 28 15.29 0.60 -2.96
C GLN A 28 15.39 1.24 -1.57
N TYR A 29 16.35 0.80 -0.78
CA TYR A 29 16.57 1.26 0.58
C TYR A 29 18.05 1.57 0.82
N SER A 30 18.34 2.53 1.73
CA SER A 30 19.67 2.78 2.26
C SER A 30 20.01 1.84 3.39
N ASN A 31 19.04 1.58 4.27
CA ASN A 31 19.20 0.75 5.47
C ASN A 31 19.53 -0.72 5.11
N PRO A 32 20.61 -1.30 5.67
CA PRO A 32 21.01 -2.68 5.36
C PRO A 32 19.94 -3.72 5.68
N LYS A 33 19.20 -3.54 6.79
CA LYS A 33 18.13 -4.48 7.16
C LYS A 33 16.97 -4.45 6.18
N LEU A 34 16.59 -3.26 5.68
CA LEU A 34 15.55 -3.14 4.68
C LEU A 34 15.99 -3.70 3.32
N LYS A 35 17.28 -3.60 2.96
CA LYS A 35 17.84 -4.27 1.77
C LYS A 35 17.71 -5.80 1.86
N GLU A 36 18.04 -6.37 3.03
CA GLU A 36 17.86 -7.80 3.31
C GLU A 36 16.38 -8.20 3.16
N VAL A 37 15.47 -7.45 3.79
CA VAL A 37 14.03 -7.69 3.69
C VAL A 37 13.54 -7.63 2.24
N LEU A 38 13.99 -6.65 1.46
CA LEU A 38 13.62 -6.54 0.05
C LEU A 38 14.09 -7.75 -0.76
N LEU A 39 15.31 -8.23 -0.49
CA LEU A 39 15.84 -9.43 -1.14
C LEU A 39 15.00 -10.68 -0.81
N ASP A 40 14.64 -10.84 0.45
CA ASP A 40 13.76 -11.93 0.89
C ASP A 40 12.39 -11.87 0.20
N VAL A 41 11.79 -10.67 0.12
CA VAL A 41 10.52 -10.48 -0.58
C VAL A 41 10.67 -10.81 -2.06
N LYS A 42 11.74 -10.38 -2.73
CA LYS A 42 11.99 -10.67 -4.15
C LYS A 42 12.12 -12.17 -4.45
N ASN A 43 12.64 -12.93 -3.49
CA ASN A 43 12.82 -14.38 -3.62
C ASN A 43 11.57 -15.18 -3.23
N ALA A 44 10.58 -14.56 -2.62
CA ALA A 44 9.36 -15.22 -2.18
C ALA A 44 8.40 -15.49 -3.34
N THR A 45 7.62 -16.56 -3.19
CA THR A 45 6.56 -16.94 -4.12
C THR A 45 5.26 -17.11 -3.34
N CYS A 46 4.18 -16.53 -3.84
CA CYS A 46 2.83 -16.65 -3.28
C CYS A 46 1.94 -17.42 -4.24
N ASN A 47 0.99 -18.20 -3.71
CA ASN A 47 -0.05 -18.81 -4.51
C ASN A 47 -1.31 -17.94 -4.50
N ALA A 48 -1.67 -17.42 -5.66
CA ALA A 48 -2.86 -16.59 -5.80
C ALA A 48 -4.16 -17.40 -5.92
N SER A 49 -4.06 -18.68 -6.25
CA SER A 49 -5.21 -19.59 -6.32
C SER A 49 -5.49 -20.15 -4.94
N LYS A 50 -6.49 -19.60 -4.26
CA LYS A 50 -6.92 -20.05 -2.92
C LYS A 50 -7.67 -21.38 -2.90
N SER A 51 -7.62 -22.18 -3.97
CA SER A 51 -8.23 -23.52 -4.00
C SER A 51 -7.58 -24.47 -2.99
N ASP A 52 -6.33 -24.23 -2.61
CA ASP A 52 -5.64 -25.01 -1.59
C ASP A 52 -5.69 -24.29 -0.22
N LYS A 53 -6.68 -24.64 0.60
CA LYS A 53 -6.85 -24.13 1.98
C LYS A 53 -5.68 -24.47 2.93
N LYS A 54 -4.68 -25.22 2.49
CA LYS A 54 -3.52 -25.67 3.26
C LYS A 54 -2.27 -24.81 3.07
N GLN A 55 -2.27 -23.87 2.14
CA GLN A 55 -1.10 -23.05 1.89
C GLN A 55 -1.12 -21.80 2.79
N GLU A 56 -0.07 -21.66 3.58
CA GLU A 56 0.12 -20.48 4.44
C GLU A 56 0.24 -19.23 3.57
N ASN A 57 -0.40 -18.15 4.02
CA ASN A 57 -0.26 -16.84 3.41
C ASN A 57 1.19 -16.37 3.59
N TYR A 58 1.75 -15.70 2.58
CA TYR A 58 3.06 -15.07 2.72
C TYR A 58 3.03 -14.03 3.82
N GLU A 59 3.89 -14.22 4.81
CA GLU A 59 4.16 -13.26 5.88
C GLU A 59 5.66 -13.26 6.17
N LYS A 60 6.26 -12.06 6.26
CA LYS A 60 7.63 -11.85 6.71
C LYS A 60 7.63 -10.96 7.92
N LYS A 61 8.18 -11.46 9.04
CA LYS A 61 8.44 -10.67 10.25
C LYS A 61 9.92 -10.30 10.33
N PHE A 62 10.19 -9.07 10.73
CA PHE A 62 11.55 -8.58 10.95
C PHE A 62 11.57 -7.48 12.00
N VAL A 63 12.74 -7.27 12.63
CA VAL A 63 12.95 -6.21 13.61
C VAL A 63 13.80 -5.10 12.99
N LEU A 64 13.33 -3.86 13.11
CA LEU A 64 14.03 -2.66 12.69
C LEU A 64 13.88 -1.60 13.80
N SER A 65 15.00 -1.02 14.28
CA SER A 65 15.00 0.00 15.34
C SER A 65 14.18 -0.41 16.59
N ASN A 66 14.32 -1.66 17.02
CA ASN A 66 13.62 -2.28 18.16
C ASN A 66 12.08 -2.37 18.01
N ILE A 67 11.58 -2.29 16.79
CA ILE A 67 10.17 -2.49 16.48
C ILE A 67 10.05 -3.73 15.59
N CYS A 68 9.09 -4.61 15.89
CA CYS A 68 8.78 -5.76 15.05
C CYS A 68 7.78 -5.34 13.97
N TYR A 69 8.12 -5.61 12.71
CA TYR A 69 7.27 -5.39 11.54
C TYR A 69 6.79 -6.73 11.00
N SER A 70 5.57 -6.76 10.51
CA SER A 70 5.03 -7.83 9.69
C SER A 70 4.59 -7.26 8.35
N ILE A 71 5.04 -7.86 7.26
CA ILE A 71 4.64 -7.56 5.88
C ILE A 71 4.14 -8.83 5.21
N GLY A 72 3.17 -8.71 4.31
CA GLY A 72 2.62 -9.88 3.62
C GLY A 72 1.26 -9.61 2.97
N GLU A 73 0.46 -10.66 2.82
CA GLU A 73 -0.86 -10.56 2.18
C GLU A 73 -1.84 -9.65 2.95
N GLY A 74 -1.68 -9.54 4.27
CA GLY A 74 -2.52 -8.70 5.13
C GLY A 74 -2.18 -7.20 5.13
N GLY A 75 -1.07 -6.80 4.50
CA GLY A 75 -0.54 -5.45 4.59
C GLY A 75 0.66 -5.35 5.52
N ILE A 76 1.16 -4.13 5.74
CA ILE A 76 2.23 -3.87 6.69
C ILE A 76 1.66 -3.47 8.04
N HIS A 77 2.22 -4.03 9.11
CA HIS A 77 1.87 -3.68 10.48
C HIS A 77 3.10 -3.73 11.38
N THR A 78 3.18 -2.81 12.34
CA THR A 78 4.10 -2.95 13.47
C THR A 78 3.41 -3.70 14.62
N ILE A 79 4.17 -4.62 15.25
CA ILE A 79 3.71 -5.43 16.37
C ILE A 79 4.37 -4.84 17.61
N ASN A 80 3.64 -3.96 18.30
CA ASN A 80 4.14 -3.23 19.47
C ASN A 80 3.27 -3.50 20.69
N ASP A 81 3.90 -3.53 21.86
CA ASP A 81 3.16 -3.45 23.11
C ASP A 81 2.43 -2.10 23.21
N PRO A 82 1.24 -2.06 23.80
CA PRO A 82 0.52 -0.82 24.05
C PRO A 82 1.38 0.16 24.86
N ARG A 83 1.64 1.35 24.32
CA ARG A 83 2.44 2.40 24.98
C ARG A 83 1.84 3.77 24.75
N VAL A 84 2.07 4.67 25.72
CA VAL A 84 1.80 6.10 25.57
C VAL A 84 3.09 6.80 25.20
N TYR A 85 3.10 7.46 24.05
CA TYR A 85 4.23 8.27 23.59
C TYR A 85 3.96 9.73 23.91
N LYS A 86 4.88 10.37 24.64
CA LYS A 86 4.83 11.80 24.97
C LYS A 86 6.07 12.46 24.36
N PRO A 87 5.92 13.33 23.36
CA PRO A 87 7.05 14.08 22.84
C PRO A 87 7.54 15.08 23.89
N THR A 88 8.85 15.36 23.88
CA THR A 88 9.42 16.45 24.69
C THR A 88 9.06 17.83 24.10
N ALA A 89 9.44 18.92 24.80
CA ALA A 89 9.21 20.27 24.29
C ALA A 89 9.85 20.53 22.91
N GLU A 90 10.98 19.84 22.62
CA GLU A 90 11.71 19.96 21.35
C GLU A 90 11.25 18.98 20.27
N GLN A 91 10.31 18.10 20.60
CA GLN A 91 9.83 17.06 19.70
C GLN A 91 8.38 17.30 19.29
N PHE A 92 7.98 16.58 18.23
CA PHE A 92 6.58 16.46 17.81
C PHE A 92 6.30 15.02 17.38
N ILE A 93 5.03 14.63 17.39
CA ILE A 93 4.53 13.41 16.76
C ILE A 93 4.07 13.80 15.37
N GLY A 94 4.62 13.14 14.35
CA GLY A 94 4.20 13.23 12.97
C GLY A 94 3.40 12.00 12.56
N HIS A 95 2.48 12.20 11.63
CA HIS A 95 1.69 11.16 10.98
C HIS A 95 1.67 11.45 9.50
N SER A 96 1.96 10.46 8.68
CA SER A 96 1.96 10.58 7.22
C SER A 96 1.23 9.39 6.62
N ASP A 97 0.03 9.65 6.11
CA ASP A 97 -0.82 8.64 5.46
C ASP A 97 -0.85 8.85 3.95
N VAL A 98 -0.86 7.75 3.19
CA VAL A 98 -1.07 7.81 1.74
C VAL A 98 -2.54 8.02 1.43
N THR A 99 -2.84 9.10 0.73
CA THR A 99 -4.21 9.39 0.28
C THR A 99 -4.73 8.27 -0.62
N SER A 100 -5.72 7.51 -0.13
CA SER A 100 -6.34 6.39 -0.89
C SER A 100 -5.35 5.42 -1.50
N MET A 101 -4.39 4.94 -0.75
CA MET A 101 -3.22 4.18 -1.21
C MET A 101 -3.53 3.13 -2.27
N TYR A 102 -4.43 2.20 -2.03
CA TYR A 102 -4.73 1.13 -2.98
C TYR A 102 -5.38 1.62 -4.28
N PRO A 103 -6.40 2.49 -4.25
CA PRO A 103 -6.92 3.13 -5.45
C PRO A 103 -5.86 3.93 -6.23
N SER A 104 -5.02 4.69 -5.54
CA SER A 104 -3.95 5.46 -6.18
C SER A 104 -2.95 4.57 -6.91
N LEU A 105 -2.44 3.53 -6.24
CA LEU A 105 -1.54 2.55 -6.86
C LEU A 105 -2.17 1.85 -8.06
N ALA A 106 -3.45 1.47 -7.95
CA ALA A 106 -4.18 0.82 -9.03
C ALA A 106 -4.29 1.71 -10.28
N ILE A 107 -4.57 3.00 -10.08
CA ILE A 107 -4.73 3.97 -11.17
C ILE A 107 -3.38 4.33 -11.78
N ILE A 108 -2.39 4.73 -10.98
CA ILE A 108 -1.08 5.19 -11.42
C ILE A 108 -0.37 4.12 -12.25
N ASN A 109 -0.48 2.85 -11.83
CA ASN A 109 0.22 1.75 -12.47
C ASN A 109 -0.65 0.90 -13.41
N HIS A 110 -1.89 1.30 -13.70
CA HIS A 110 -2.85 0.53 -14.49
C HIS A 110 -3.08 -0.89 -13.94
N TRP A 111 -3.12 -1.05 -12.60
CA TRP A 111 -3.33 -2.34 -11.93
C TRP A 111 -4.81 -2.59 -11.61
N LEU A 112 -5.65 -2.44 -12.62
CA LEU A 112 -7.07 -2.80 -12.59
C LEU A 112 -7.30 -4.12 -13.34
N PRO A 113 -8.46 -4.78 -13.15
CA PRO A 113 -8.74 -6.03 -13.83
C PRO A 113 -8.66 -5.90 -15.35
N VAL A 114 -7.67 -6.56 -15.96
CA VAL A 114 -7.35 -6.39 -17.40
C VAL A 114 -8.52 -6.73 -18.31
N HIS A 115 -9.33 -7.71 -17.94
CA HIS A 115 -10.49 -8.17 -18.72
C HIS A 115 -11.66 -7.18 -18.74
N LEU A 116 -11.61 -6.12 -17.91
CA LEU A 116 -12.62 -5.05 -17.90
C LEU A 116 -12.30 -3.90 -18.87
N GLY A 117 -11.06 -3.85 -19.37
CA GLY A 117 -10.61 -2.89 -20.39
C GLY A 117 -10.48 -1.44 -19.89
N GLU A 118 -10.13 -0.56 -20.82
CA GLU A 118 -9.87 0.86 -20.56
C GLU A 118 -11.09 1.64 -20.09
N ASP A 119 -12.28 1.28 -20.53
CA ASP A 119 -13.52 1.95 -20.10
C ASP A 119 -13.70 1.82 -18.58
N PHE A 120 -13.37 0.67 -18.02
CA PHE A 120 -13.42 0.46 -16.58
C PHE A 120 -12.37 1.31 -15.86
N TRP A 121 -11.16 1.40 -16.40
CA TRP A 121 -10.11 2.27 -15.85
C TRP A 121 -10.54 3.74 -15.86
N ASN A 122 -11.14 4.21 -16.95
CA ASN A 122 -11.63 5.58 -17.08
C ASN A 122 -12.70 5.89 -16.02
N VAL A 123 -13.69 5.01 -15.86
CA VAL A 123 -14.76 5.16 -14.84
C VAL A 123 -14.19 5.15 -13.42
N TYR A 124 -13.28 4.22 -13.13
CA TYR A 124 -12.67 4.12 -11.80
C TYR A 124 -11.81 5.35 -11.47
N SER A 125 -11.06 5.83 -12.44
CA SER A 125 -10.24 7.06 -12.32
C SER A 125 -11.11 8.31 -12.15
N ALA A 126 -12.24 8.40 -12.84
CA ALA A 126 -13.20 9.49 -12.66
C ALA A 126 -13.78 9.47 -11.23
N LEU A 127 -14.19 8.31 -10.74
CA LEU A 127 -14.70 8.15 -9.37
C LEU A 127 -13.66 8.56 -8.32
N TYR A 128 -12.39 8.23 -8.55
CA TYR A 128 -11.28 8.65 -7.68
C TYR A 128 -11.13 10.18 -7.67
N LYS A 129 -11.16 10.84 -8.84
CA LYS A 129 -11.09 12.30 -8.94
C LYS A 129 -12.27 12.98 -8.23
N GLU A 130 -13.48 12.44 -8.40
CA GLU A 130 -14.69 12.90 -7.72
C GLU A 130 -14.56 12.79 -6.19
N ARG A 131 -13.98 11.68 -5.69
CA ARG A 131 -13.71 11.53 -4.27
C ARG A 131 -12.76 12.61 -3.74
N LEU A 132 -11.66 12.87 -4.47
CA LEU A 132 -10.71 13.90 -4.05
C LEU A 132 -11.33 15.29 -4.07
N ALA A 133 -12.16 15.60 -5.07
CA ALA A 133 -12.91 16.85 -5.14
C ALA A 133 -13.88 16.99 -3.96
N ALA A 134 -14.68 15.95 -3.67
CA ALA A 134 -15.60 15.93 -2.54
C ALA A 134 -14.88 16.12 -1.20
N LYS A 135 -13.67 15.50 -1.03
CA LYS A 135 -12.85 15.67 0.16
C LYS A 135 -12.41 17.15 0.33
N ARG A 136 -11.91 17.78 -0.74
CA ARG A 136 -11.47 19.18 -0.73
C ARG A 136 -12.62 20.16 -0.46
N ASN A 137 -13.81 19.87 -0.98
CA ASN A 137 -14.99 20.68 -0.79
C ASN A 137 -15.69 20.48 0.57
N GLY A 138 -15.18 19.59 1.43
CA GLY A 138 -15.81 19.28 2.71
C GLY A 138 -17.08 18.42 2.59
N GLU A 139 -17.37 17.81 1.44
CA GLU A 139 -18.50 16.93 1.20
C GLU A 139 -18.25 15.53 1.82
N LEU A 140 -18.19 15.47 3.16
CA LEU A 140 -17.70 14.29 3.90
C LEU A 140 -18.46 13.00 3.58
N LEU A 141 -19.80 13.07 3.46
CA LEU A 141 -20.62 11.89 3.18
C LEU A 141 -20.33 11.34 1.78
N LYS A 142 -20.26 12.22 0.77
CA LYS A 142 -19.96 11.87 -0.62
C LYS A 142 -18.54 11.28 -0.71
N SER A 143 -17.55 11.93 -0.10
CA SER A 143 -16.16 11.44 -0.06
C SER A 143 -16.06 10.07 0.61
N LYS A 144 -16.81 9.83 1.69
CA LYS A 144 -16.85 8.53 2.40
C LYS A 144 -17.48 7.43 1.55
N ALA A 145 -18.59 7.73 0.87
CA ALA A 145 -19.25 6.77 -0.03
C ALA A 145 -18.33 6.36 -1.18
N PHE A 146 -17.67 7.32 -1.83
CA PHE A 146 -16.69 7.03 -2.88
C PHE A 146 -15.47 6.25 -2.36
N LYS A 147 -14.97 6.56 -1.14
CA LYS A 147 -13.90 5.77 -0.52
C LYS A 147 -14.29 4.30 -0.37
N GLN A 148 -15.51 4.04 0.07
CA GLN A 148 -16.01 2.67 0.22
C GLN A 148 -16.10 1.94 -1.13
N ALA A 149 -16.65 2.60 -2.16
CA ALA A 149 -16.76 2.04 -3.49
C ALA A 149 -15.40 1.71 -4.11
N LEU A 150 -14.43 2.63 -4.01
CA LEU A 150 -13.07 2.43 -4.51
C LEU A 150 -12.33 1.29 -3.79
N ASN A 151 -12.41 1.24 -2.46
CA ASN A 151 -11.76 0.19 -1.69
C ASN A 151 -12.41 -1.19 -1.87
N ALA A 152 -13.73 -1.23 -2.10
CA ALA A 152 -14.46 -2.47 -2.33
C ALA A 152 -13.93 -3.22 -3.57
N LEU A 153 -13.42 -2.51 -4.59
CA LEU A 153 -12.86 -3.13 -5.78
C LEU A 153 -11.68 -4.04 -5.44
N THR A 154 -10.72 -3.59 -4.62
CA THR A 154 -9.56 -4.41 -4.24
C THR A 154 -9.99 -5.72 -3.58
N GLY A 155 -11.02 -5.68 -2.73
CA GLY A 155 -11.63 -6.88 -2.16
C GLY A 155 -12.28 -7.79 -3.21
N LYS A 156 -12.98 -7.18 -4.20
CA LYS A 156 -13.59 -7.92 -5.30
C LYS A 156 -12.56 -8.56 -6.24
N MET A 157 -11.43 -7.90 -6.47
CA MET A 157 -10.33 -8.44 -7.27
C MET A 157 -9.70 -9.68 -6.65
N GLN A 158 -9.81 -9.87 -5.34
CA GLN A 158 -9.29 -11.05 -4.63
C GLN A 158 -10.26 -12.24 -4.65
N GLN A 159 -11.56 -12.01 -4.85
CA GLN A 159 -12.59 -13.05 -4.79
C GLN A 159 -12.70 -13.79 -6.12
N GLU A 160 -12.41 -15.07 -6.17
CA GLU A 160 -12.47 -15.89 -7.40
C GLU A 160 -13.86 -15.88 -8.05
N SER A 161 -14.91 -15.83 -7.23
CA SER A 161 -16.30 -15.74 -7.72
C SER A 161 -16.71 -14.36 -8.24
N SER A 162 -15.81 -13.37 -8.14
CA SER A 162 -16.11 -12.00 -8.54
C SER A 162 -15.89 -11.78 -10.04
N TRP A 163 -16.74 -10.96 -10.63
CA TRP A 163 -16.59 -10.43 -11.99
C TRP A 163 -15.32 -9.58 -12.18
N ALA A 164 -14.75 -9.07 -11.09
CA ALA A 164 -13.55 -8.25 -11.10
C ALA A 164 -12.30 -9.03 -10.65
N TYR A 165 -12.33 -10.38 -10.64
CA TYR A 165 -11.22 -11.19 -10.15
C TYR A 165 -9.92 -10.93 -10.91
N ASP A 166 -8.89 -10.45 -10.23
CA ASP A 166 -7.53 -10.28 -10.75
C ASP A 166 -6.51 -10.33 -9.60
N PRO A 167 -6.16 -11.50 -9.10
CA PRO A 167 -5.30 -11.66 -7.95
C PRO A 167 -3.89 -11.11 -8.18
N LEU A 168 -3.36 -11.13 -9.41
CA LEU A 168 -2.04 -10.59 -9.71
C LEU A 168 -1.97 -9.09 -9.39
N ASN A 169 -2.97 -8.32 -9.81
CA ASN A 169 -3.00 -6.89 -9.53
C ASN A 169 -3.24 -6.59 -8.05
N VAL A 170 -3.97 -7.45 -7.32
CA VAL A 170 -4.07 -7.35 -5.85
C VAL A 170 -2.71 -7.49 -5.19
N TYR A 171 -1.90 -8.50 -5.58
CA TYR A 171 -0.55 -8.67 -5.04
C TYR A 171 0.36 -7.49 -5.41
N LYS A 172 0.30 -6.99 -6.65
CA LYS A 172 1.03 -5.78 -7.07
C LYS A 172 0.72 -4.60 -6.16
N ILE A 173 -0.56 -4.30 -5.93
CA ILE A 173 -1.01 -3.17 -5.11
C ILE A 173 -0.52 -3.34 -3.66
N ARG A 174 -0.76 -4.51 -3.05
CA ARG A 174 -0.45 -4.74 -1.64
C ARG A 174 1.05 -4.78 -1.36
N ILE A 175 1.80 -5.53 -2.14
CA ILE A 175 3.24 -5.69 -1.93
C ILE A 175 3.97 -4.36 -2.17
N ASN A 176 3.70 -3.68 -3.28
CA ASN A 176 4.35 -2.41 -3.55
C ASN A 176 3.96 -1.32 -2.54
N GLY A 177 2.69 -1.29 -2.12
CA GLY A 177 2.26 -0.34 -1.11
C GLY A 177 3.04 -0.46 0.20
N GLN A 178 3.24 -1.68 0.70
CA GLN A 178 4.03 -1.94 1.90
C GLN A 178 5.49 -1.53 1.74
N LEU A 179 6.08 -1.87 0.59
CA LEU A 179 7.47 -1.53 0.29
C LEU A 179 7.67 -0.01 0.13
N ILE A 180 6.70 0.71 -0.41
CA ILE A 180 6.72 2.18 -0.48
C ILE A 180 6.65 2.80 0.92
N LEU A 181 5.81 2.29 1.82
CA LEU A 181 5.81 2.76 3.21
C LEU A 181 7.15 2.52 3.91
N LEU A 182 7.81 1.39 3.62
CA LEU A 182 9.17 1.15 4.11
C LEU A 182 10.21 2.09 3.48
N MET A 183 10.01 2.62 2.25
CA MET A 183 10.87 3.69 1.73
C MET A 183 10.74 4.97 2.56
N LEU A 184 9.52 5.35 2.96
CA LEU A 184 9.33 6.49 3.85
C LEU A 184 9.95 6.21 5.23
N VAL A 185 9.78 5.02 5.78
CA VAL A 185 10.43 4.60 7.04
C VAL A 185 11.96 4.75 6.95
N ASP A 186 12.57 4.29 5.86
CA ASP A 186 14.01 4.40 5.62
C ASP A 186 14.49 5.86 5.67
N ARG A 187 13.81 6.75 4.95
CA ARG A 187 14.08 8.20 4.95
C ARG A 187 13.92 8.84 6.33
N LEU A 188 12.86 8.48 7.05
CA LEU A 188 12.63 8.99 8.41
C LEU A 188 13.72 8.52 9.39
N LEU A 189 14.22 7.30 9.26
CA LEU A 189 15.32 6.78 10.08
C LEU A 189 16.64 7.50 9.79
N GLU A 190 16.94 7.84 8.53
CA GLU A 190 18.10 8.66 8.16
C GLU A 190 18.07 10.05 8.84
N LEU A 191 16.88 10.59 9.06
CA LEU A 191 16.65 11.86 9.78
C LEU A 191 16.57 11.70 11.31
N ASN A 192 16.97 10.53 11.85
CA ASN A 192 16.88 10.20 13.26
C ASN A 192 15.47 10.28 13.86
N CYS A 193 14.45 10.07 13.06
CA CYS A 193 13.09 9.94 13.56
C CYS A 193 12.92 8.60 14.27
N LYS A 194 12.17 8.60 15.37
CA LYS A 194 11.76 7.37 16.04
C LYS A 194 10.43 6.92 15.45
N ILE A 195 10.42 5.81 14.73
CA ILE A 195 9.17 5.21 14.26
C ILE A 195 8.37 4.72 15.47
N VAL A 196 7.07 5.01 15.47
CA VAL A 196 6.13 4.60 16.50
C VAL A 196 5.26 3.47 16.00
N GLN A 197 4.71 3.65 14.81
CA GLN A 197 3.80 2.69 14.19
C GLN A 197 3.85 2.80 12.67
N VAL A 198 3.75 1.67 12.01
CA VAL A 198 3.42 1.59 10.59
C VAL A 198 2.17 0.73 10.46
N ASN A 199 1.20 1.20 9.72
CA ASN A 199 -0.06 0.50 9.54
C ASN A 199 -0.53 0.71 8.11
N THR A 200 -1.04 -0.28 7.48
CA THR A 200 -1.60 -0.43 6.12
C THR A 200 -1.25 0.67 5.10
N ASP A 201 -1.46 1.94 5.42
CA ASP A 201 -1.35 3.11 4.54
C ASP A 201 -0.62 4.31 5.16
N GLY A 202 -0.11 4.20 6.41
CA GLY A 202 0.53 5.31 7.09
C GLY A 202 1.64 4.95 8.05
N VAL A 203 2.42 5.98 8.42
CA VAL A 203 3.56 5.93 9.33
C VAL A 203 3.39 6.98 10.41
N VAL A 204 3.47 6.58 11.68
CA VAL A 204 3.52 7.48 12.85
C VAL A 204 4.95 7.50 13.39
N TYR A 205 5.47 8.69 13.64
CA TYR A 205 6.84 8.88 14.10
C TYR A 205 6.97 10.03 15.11
N ILE A 206 8.04 10.02 15.88
CA ILE A 206 8.47 11.14 16.73
C ILE A 206 9.75 11.71 16.14
N ALA A 207 9.80 13.03 15.99
CA ALA A 207 10.93 13.75 15.42
C ALA A 207 11.22 15.04 16.18
N ASN A 208 12.45 15.55 16.04
CA ASN A 208 12.80 16.89 16.56
C ASN A 208 12.18 17.98 15.68
N LYS A 209 11.76 19.07 16.30
CA LYS A 209 11.19 20.22 15.58
C LYS A 209 12.13 20.80 14.54
N SER A 210 13.44 20.75 14.81
CA SER A 210 14.49 21.21 13.88
C SER A 210 14.55 20.41 12.56
N THR A 211 14.09 19.13 12.55
CA THR A 211 14.12 18.30 11.34
C THR A 211 12.85 18.40 10.48
N ARG A 212 11.89 19.25 10.88
CA ARG A 212 10.56 19.32 10.23
C ARG A 212 10.62 19.56 8.71
N PHE A 213 11.48 20.48 8.27
CA PHE A 213 11.62 20.77 6.84
C PHE A 213 12.27 19.60 6.09
N ALA A 214 13.32 19.00 6.64
CA ALA A 214 13.97 17.82 6.05
C ALA A 214 13.00 16.63 5.92
N ILE A 215 12.11 16.44 6.88
CA ILE A 215 11.05 15.43 6.82
C ILE A 215 10.07 15.73 5.68
N ALA A 216 9.64 16.99 5.55
CA ALA A 216 8.75 17.40 4.47
C ALA A 216 9.39 17.18 3.09
N ASP A 217 10.67 17.44 2.96
CA ASP A 217 11.43 17.20 1.71
C ASP A 217 11.57 15.69 1.43
N ALA A 218 11.87 14.88 2.45
CA ALA A 218 11.92 13.41 2.31
C ALA A 218 10.56 12.82 1.88
N ILE A 219 9.45 13.32 2.42
CA ILE A 219 8.10 12.91 1.99
C ILE A 219 7.89 13.28 0.51
N LYS A 220 8.23 14.51 0.11
CA LYS A 220 8.11 14.97 -1.29
C LYS A 220 8.97 14.13 -2.25
N GLU A 221 10.17 13.72 -1.86
CA GLU A 221 10.98 12.80 -2.66
C GLU A 221 10.26 11.47 -2.92
N VAL A 222 9.64 10.89 -1.89
CA VAL A 222 8.85 9.66 -2.04
C VAL A 222 7.62 9.91 -2.91
N GLU A 223 6.91 11.04 -2.73
CA GLU A 223 5.77 11.42 -3.59
C GLU A 223 6.18 11.55 -5.07
N GLN A 224 7.31 12.19 -5.36
CA GLN A 224 7.81 12.35 -6.73
C GLN A 224 8.14 11.01 -7.39
N LEU A 225 8.78 10.10 -6.65
CA LEU A 225 9.12 8.77 -7.15
C LEU A 225 7.89 7.89 -7.39
N THR A 226 6.91 7.99 -6.52
CA THR A 226 5.76 7.08 -6.49
C THR A 226 4.51 7.64 -7.14
N GLN A 227 4.44 8.95 -7.36
CA GLN A 227 3.25 9.72 -7.75
C GLN A 227 2.09 9.59 -6.75
N LEU A 228 2.35 9.06 -5.56
CA LEU A 228 1.40 9.05 -4.45
C LEU A 228 1.40 10.40 -3.74
N THR A 229 0.35 10.69 -2.99
CA THR A 229 0.24 11.89 -2.15
C THR A 229 0.13 11.46 -0.69
N PHE A 230 0.98 12.02 0.15
CA PHE A 230 0.90 11.87 1.61
C PHE A 230 0.15 13.05 2.25
N GLU A 231 -0.58 12.78 3.32
CA GLU A 231 -1.33 13.76 4.12
C GLU A 231 -1.06 13.59 5.62
#